data_9ac4ebd91d9093dde3534edcf5cbe1d0
#
_entry.id   9ac4ebd91d9093dde3534edcf5cbe1d0
#
_cell.length_a   1.000
_cell.length_b   1.000
_cell.length_c   1.000
_cell.angle_alpha   90.00
_cell.angle_beta   90.00
_cell.angle_gamma   90.00
#
_symmetry.space_group_name_H-M   'P 1'
#
loop_
_entity.id
_entity.type
_entity.pdbx_description
1 polymer ?
#
loop_
_entity_poly.entity_id
_entity_poly.type
_entity_poly.pdbx_seq_one_letter_code
_entity_poly.pdbx_strand_id
1 'polypeptide(L)'
;MTERVLPKGARLIPREADCVFRGKIYGVYQWPQKMTDGSVETFEMLRRPDTVMVIALDEAGDVLVIDEKQPGGIVRENHLPVGRVDPSDESVLAAAQRELREETGWTFADWRLLDVVQMEKKIEWFTYLFLATGGALHRAAQHLDVGENITVKSAPLAEVLHQDNVLRYFPWLRYVESAEDLTPRDF
;
A
#
# COMPACT_ATOMS: atom_id res chain seq x y z
N MET A 1 15.25 7.91 7.82
CA MET A 1 14.56 6.68 7.32
C MET A 1 13.31 6.53 8.16
N THR A 2 12.17 6.54 7.52
CA THR A 2 10.86 6.31 8.15
C THR A 2 10.88 4.97 8.88
N GLU A 3 10.45 4.95 10.14
CA GLU A 3 10.34 3.71 10.91
C GLU A 3 9.31 2.81 10.25
N ARG A 4 9.75 1.65 9.78
CA ARG A 4 8.90 0.67 9.10
C ARG A 4 8.27 -0.25 10.14
N VAL A 5 6.96 -0.39 10.10
CA VAL A 5 6.27 -1.52 10.73
C VAL A 5 6.42 -2.72 9.78
N LEU A 6 6.93 -3.84 10.29
CA LEU A 6 7.21 -5.01 9.47
C LEU A 6 6.25 -6.15 9.83
N PRO A 7 5.75 -6.91 8.84
CA PRO A 7 4.93 -8.07 9.10
C PRO A 7 5.77 -9.20 9.69
N LYS A 8 5.14 -10.07 10.45
CA LYS A 8 5.77 -11.26 11.02
C LYS A 8 6.42 -12.12 9.95
N GLY A 9 7.69 -12.42 10.14
CA GLY A 9 8.49 -13.18 9.16
C GLY A 9 8.86 -12.41 7.89
N ALA A 10 8.92 -11.08 7.97
CA ALA A 10 9.42 -10.23 6.89
C ALA A 10 10.82 -10.66 6.43
N ARG A 11 11.04 -10.60 5.13
CA ARG A 11 12.36 -10.82 4.52
C ARG A 11 12.93 -9.50 4.05
N LEU A 12 14.08 -9.14 4.61
CA LEU A 12 14.79 -7.91 4.27
C LEU A 12 16.07 -8.26 3.50
N ILE A 13 16.47 -7.34 2.65
CA ILE A 13 17.78 -7.37 2.00
C ILE A 13 18.84 -7.07 3.08
N PRO A 14 19.89 -7.90 3.22
CA PRO A 14 20.98 -7.66 4.15
C PRO A 14 21.62 -6.28 3.93
N ARG A 15 22.16 -5.70 5.00
CA ARG A 15 22.80 -4.36 4.91
C ARG A 15 24.05 -4.37 4.05
N GLU A 16 24.73 -5.49 3.99
CA GLU A 16 25.95 -5.74 3.21
C GLU A 16 25.68 -6.06 1.74
N ALA A 17 24.40 -6.19 1.33
CA ALA A 17 24.06 -6.51 -0.06
C ALA A 17 24.40 -5.37 -1.01
N ASP A 18 25.05 -5.70 -2.12
CA ASP A 18 25.38 -4.76 -3.18
C ASP A 18 24.18 -4.46 -4.07
N CYS A 19 23.94 -3.18 -4.33
CA CYS A 19 22.95 -2.77 -5.32
C CYS A 19 23.57 -2.85 -6.72
N VAL A 20 23.32 -3.94 -7.44
CA VAL A 20 23.91 -4.21 -8.77
C VAL A 20 23.14 -3.55 -9.92
N PHE A 21 21.89 -3.19 -9.70
CA PHE A 21 21.09 -2.41 -10.64
C PHE A 21 20.14 -1.48 -9.90
N ARG A 22 20.00 -0.25 -10.41
CA ARG A 22 19.05 0.75 -9.90
C ARG A 22 18.24 1.35 -11.05
N GLY A 23 16.98 0.95 -11.13
CA GLY A 23 15.97 1.55 -12.01
C GLY A 23 15.21 2.69 -11.33
N LYS A 24 14.15 3.16 -11.99
CA LYS A 24 13.24 4.18 -11.41
C LYS A 24 12.40 3.64 -10.24
N ILE A 25 11.95 2.39 -10.33
CA ILE A 25 11.07 1.76 -9.33
C ILE A 25 11.81 0.66 -8.60
N TYR A 26 12.53 -0.20 -9.31
CA TYR A 26 13.18 -1.38 -8.75
C TYR A 26 14.69 -1.21 -8.63
N GLY A 27 15.24 -1.70 -7.51
CA GLY A 27 16.65 -1.99 -7.35
C GLY A 27 16.87 -3.48 -7.24
N VAL A 28 17.95 -3.98 -7.83
CA VAL A 28 18.41 -5.37 -7.70
C VAL A 28 19.59 -5.41 -6.74
N TYR A 29 19.50 -6.27 -5.74
CA TYR A 29 20.50 -6.42 -4.69
C TYR A 29 21.03 -7.84 -4.65
N GLN A 30 22.33 -8.01 -4.57
CA GLN A 30 23.00 -9.30 -4.51
C GLN A 30 23.95 -9.39 -3.30
N TRP A 31 24.10 -10.59 -2.76
CA TRP A 31 25.05 -10.89 -1.68
C TRP A 31 25.45 -12.36 -1.70
N PRO A 32 26.63 -12.71 -1.14
CA PRO A 32 27.00 -14.09 -0.93
C PRO A 32 26.13 -14.71 0.18
N GLN A 33 25.38 -15.75 -0.17
CA GLN A 33 24.49 -16.47 0.73
C GLN A 33 25.04 -17.88 1.01
N LYS A 34 25.22 -18.20 2.29
CA LYS A 34 25.54 -19.58 2.70
C LYS A 34 24.30 -20.45 2.52
N MET A 35 24.47 -21.52 1.77
CA MET A 35 23.41 -22.50 1.48
C MET A 35 23.35 -23.60 2.54
N THR A 36 22.30 -24.43 2.50
CA THR A 36 22.06 -25.51 3.46
C THR A 36 23.10 -26.64 3.39
N ASP A 37 23.72 -26.85 2.22
CA ASP A 37 24.84 -27.81 2.01
C ASP A 37 26.20 -27.25 2.39
N GLY A 38 26.26 -25.99 2.84
CA GLY A 38 27.47 -25.30 3.26
C GLY A 38 28.20 -24.55 2.13
N SER A 39 27.76 -24.67 0.89
CA SER A 39 28.28 -23.84 -0.24
C SER A 39 27.90 -22.38 -0.06
N VAL A 40 28.54 -21.50 -0.83
CA VAL A 40 28.24 -20.08 -0.88
C VAL A 40 27.87 -19.73 -2.32
N GLU A 41 26.64 -19.25 -2.49
CA GLU A 41 26.10 -18.86 -3.79
C GLU A 41 25.67 -17.40 -3.78
N THR A 42 25.60 -16.76 -4.95
CA THR A 42 25.03 -15.42 -5.07
C THR A 42 23.52 -15.49 -4.92
N PHE A 43 23.00 -14.82 -3.90
CA PHE A 43 21.56 -14.64 -3.72
C PHE A 43 21.12 -13.25 -4.17
N GLU A 44 19.88 -13.15 -4.61
CA GLU A 44 19.35 -11.93 -5.19
C GLU A 44 17.95 -11.64 -4.67
N MET A 45 17.69 -10.35 -4.39
CA MET A 45 16.36 -9.82 -4.13
C MET A 45 16.15 -8.48 -4.84
N LEU A 46 14.88 -8.18 -5.10
CA LEU A 46 14.45 -6.86 -5.55
C LEU A 46 14.08 -6.00 -4.34
N ARG A 47 14.22 -4.67 -4.52
CA ARG A 47 13.62 -3.67 -3.63
C ARG A 47 12.85 -2.65 -4.47
N ARG A 48 11.70 -2.24 -3.96
CA ARG A 48 10.94 -1.10 -4.45
C ARG A 48 10.39 -0.28 -3.28
N PRO A 49 9.92 0.95 -3.51
CA PRO A 49 9.19 1.70 -2.49
C PRO A 49 7.99 0.92 -1.97
N ASP A 50 7.73 1.04 -0.68
CA ASP A 50 6.55 0.46 -0.06
C ASP A 50 5.27 1.11 -0.59
N THR A 51 4.16 0.45 -0.39
CA THR A 51 2.84 0.88 -0.88
C THR A 51 1.91 1.10 0.32
N VAL A 52 1.10 2.15 0.26
CA VAL A 52 -0.01 2.39 1.17
C VAL A 52 -1.32 2.17 0.43
N MET A 53 -2.30 1.58 1.09
CA MET A 53 -3.66 1.36 0.61
C MET A 53 -4.63 1.85 1.70
N VAL A 54 -5.68 2.56 1.32
CA VAL A 54 -6.55 3.22 2.30
C VAL A 54 -8.01 2.80 2.10
N ILE A 55 -8.62 2.26 3.15
CA ILE A 55 -10.07 2.15 3.30
C ILE A 55 -10.52 3.45 3.96
N ALA A 56 -11.10 4.36 3.19
CA ALA A 56 -11.61 5.63 3.68
C ALA A 56 -13.14 5.58 3.71
N LEU A 57 -13.73 5.66 4.91
CA LEU A 57 -15.17 5.58 5.10
C LEU A 57 -15.77 6.99 5.17
N ASP A 58 -16.75 7.24 4.33
CA ASP A 58 -17.57 8.46 4.41
C ASP A 58 -18.60 8.40 5.56
N GLU A 59 -19.39 9.47 5.73
CA GLU A 59 -20.39 9.58 6.79
C GLU A 59 -21.52 8.54 6.69
N ALA A 60 -21.76 7.99 5.49
CA ALA A 60 -22.73 6.92 5.26
C ALA A 60 -22.18 5.52 5.55
N GLY A 61 -20.86 5.41 5.75
CA GLY A 61 -20.15 4.14 5.93
C GLY A 61 -19.77 3.48 4.61
N ASP A 62 -19.94 4.16 3.49
CA ASP A 62 -19.46 3.72 2.18
C ASP A 62 -17.95 4.01 2.04
N VAL A 63 -17.27 3.22 1.22
CA VAL A 63 -15.84 3.34 0.96
C VAL A 63 -15.61 4.31 -0.20
N LEU A 64 -14.71 5.29 -0.03
CA LEU A 64 -14.20 6.06 -1.16
C LEU A 64 -13.36 5.15 -2.05
N VAL A 65 -13.73 5.11 -3.33
CA VAL A 65 -13.02 4.36 -4.37
C VAL A 65 -12.67 5.28 -5.54
N ILE A 66 -11.68 4.86 -6.31
CA ILE A 66 -11.22 5.59 -7.47
C ILE A 66 -11.30 4.73 -8.73
N ASP A 67 -11.68 5.39 -9.83
CA ASP A 67 -11.45 4.87 -11.19
C ASP A 67 -10.24 5.60 -11.73
N GLU A 68 -9.20 4.87 -12.08
CA GLU A 68 -7.91 5.39 -12.46
C GLU A 68 -7.53 4.97 -13.88
N LYS A 69 -6.99 5.92 -14.64
CA LYS A 69 -6.32 5.66 -15.91
C LYS A 69 -4.89 6.19 -15.84
N GLN A 70 -3.93 5.31 -16.02
CA GLN A 70 -2.51 5.63 -16.01
C GLN A 70 -1.89 5.53 -17.40
N PRO A 71 -0.74 6.18 -17.63
CA PRO A 71 0.05 5.97 -18.83
C PRO A 71 0.37 4.49 -19.05
N GLY A 72 0.44 4.07 -20.31
CA GLY A 72 0.66 2.66 -20.68
C GLY A 72 -0.61 1.83 -20.75
N GLY A 73 -1.80 2.46 -20.67
CA GLY A 73 -3.09 1.78 -20.85
C GLY A 73 -3.57 1.02 -19.61
N ILE A 74 -3.01 1.32 -18.46
CA ILE A 74 -3.48 0.75 -17.19
C ILE A 74 -4.79 1.42 -16.82
N VAL A 75 -5.85 0.61 -16.66
CA VAL A 75 -7.17 1.06 -16.21
C VAL A 75 -7.56 0.24 -15.00
N ARG A 76 -7.95 0.91 -13.93
CA ARG A 76 -8.46 0.30 -12.70
C ARG A 76 -9.79 0.96 -12.35
N GLU A 77 -10.76 0.17 -11.97
CA GLU A 77 -12.10 0.65 -11.62
C GLU A 77 -12.46 0.19 -10.21
N ASN A 78 -13.16 1.03 -9.46
CA ASN A 78 -13.63 0.75 -8.09
C ASN A 78 -12.52 0.27 -7.14
N HIS A 79 -11.30 0.76 -7.26
CA HIS A 79 -10.24 0.32 -6.37
C HIS A 79 -10.02 1.31 -5.21
N LEU A 80 -9.46 0.80 -4.12
CA LEU A 80 -9.06 1.63 -2.99
C LEU A 80 -7.98 2.64 -3.43
N PRO A 81 -7.94 3.85 -2.86
CA PRO A 81 -6.81 4.75 -2.98
C PRO A 81 -5.51 4.05 -2.60
N VAL A 82 -4.50 4.14 -3.47
CA VAL A 82 -3.24 3.39 -3.32
C VAL A 82 -2.08 4.17 -3.90
N GLY A 83 -1.04 4.35 -3.10
CA GLY A 83 0.13 5.07 -3.57
C GLY A 83 1.44 4.58 -2.98
N ARG A 84 2.50 5.25 -3.32
CA ARG A 84 3.87 4.89 -2.96
C ARG A 84 4.31 5.66 -1.72
N VAL A 85 5.06 5.00 -0.83
CA VAL A 85 5.80 5.71 0.22
C VAL A 85 7.03 6.35 -0.41
N ASP A 86 7.08 7.67 -0.39
CA ASP A 86 8.20 8.44 -0.91
C ASP A 86 9.28 8.67 0.18
N PRO A 87 10.55 8.85 -0.23
CA PRO A 87 11.63 9.13 0.72
C PRO A 87 11.44 10.42 1.53
N SER A 88 10.61 11.34 1.05
CA SER A 88 10.25 12.61 1.71
C SER A 88 9.14 12.46 2.74
N ASP A 89 8.39 11.36 2.75
CA ASP A 89 7.34 11.14 3.72
C ASP A 89 7.93 10.91 5.12
N GLU A 90 7.43 11.64 6.12
CA GLU A 90 7.91 11.53 7.51
C GLU A 90 7.58 10.17 8.12
N SER A 91 6.46 9.56 7.69
CA SER A 91 6.00 8.24 8.13
C SER A 91 5.17 7.55 7.05
N VAL A 92 4.95 6.25 7.21
CA VAL A 92 4.04 5.48 6.33
C VAL A 92 2.61 6.03 6.43
N LEU A 93 2.21 6.50 7.61
CA LEU A 93 0.93 7.19 7.79
C LEU A 93 0.88 8.51 7.03
N ALA A 94 1.95 9.30 7.05
CA ALA A 94 2.03 10.55 6.27
C ALA A 94 1.89 10.28 4.78
N ALA A 95 2.52 9.20 4.28
CA ALA A 95 2.35 8.75 2.89
C ALA A 95 0.88 8.42 2.58
N ALA A 96 0.21 7.65 3.45
CA ALA A 96 -1.21 7.30 3.26
C ALA A 96 -2.12 8.54 3.23
N GLN A 97 -1.86 9.51 4.12
CA GLN A 97 -2.59 10.78 4.17
C GLN A 97 -2.34 11.64 2.93
N ARG A 98 -1.10 11.69 2.45
CA ARG A 98 -0.73 12.42 1.24
C ARG A 98 -1.41 11.83 0.01
N GLU A 99 -1.25 10.51 -0.22
CA GLU A 99 -1.82 9.81 -1.37
C GLU A 99 -3.35 9.95 -1.41
N LEU A 100 -4.03 9.70 -0.28
CA LEU A 100 -5.48 9.85 -0.22
C LEU A 100 -5.92 11.28 -0.61
N ARG A 101 -5.21 12.30 -0.10
CA ARG A 101 -5.51 13.69 -0.42
C ARG A 101 -5.20 14.03 -1.88
N GLU A 102 -4.10 13.55 -2.43
CA GLU A 102 -3.69 13.79 -3.82
C GLU A 102 -4.68 13.15 -4.81
N GLU A 103 -5.03 11.90 -4.60
CA GLU A 103 -5.94 11.15 -5.48
C GLU A 103 -7.41 11.56 -5.33
N THR A 104 -7.86 11.89 -4.12
CA THR A 104 -9.29 12.10 -3.85
C THR A 104 -9.67 13.54 -3.50
N GLY A 105 -8.74 14.33 -3.02
CA GLY A 105 -8.98 15.65 -2.46
C GLY A 105 -9.53 15.62 -1.03
N TRP A 106 -9.73 14.43 -0.43
CA TRP A 106 -10.31 14.28 0.90
C TRP A 106 -9.27 14.11 2.01
N THR A 107 -9.61 14.59 3.20
CA THR A 107 -8.84 14.37 4.43
C THR A 107 -9.74 13.86 5.53
N PHE A 108 -9.18 13.04 6.43
CA PHE A 108 -9.88 12.40 7.54
C PHE A 108 -9.18 12.69 8.86
N ALA A 109 -9.94 12.65 9.97
CA ALA A 109 -9.40 12.92 11.31
C ALA A 109 -8.72 11.70 11.93
N ASP A 110 -9.34 10.54 11.80
CA ASP A 110 -8.95 9.34 12.50
C ASP A 110 -8.31 8.33 11.55
N TRP A 111 -7.14 7.82 11.96
CA TRP A 111 -6.34 6.88 11.15
C TRP A 111 -5.91 5.69 11.98
N ARG A 112 -6.00 4.51 11.39
CA ARG A 112 -5.57 3.26 12.02
C ARG A 112 -4.88 2.36 11.02
N LEU A 113 -3.68 1.88 11.33
CA LEU A 113 -3.05 0.79 10.57
C LEU A 113 -3.79 -0.51 10.89
N LEU A 114 -4.33 -1.16 9.86
CA LEU A 114 -5.06 -2.41 9.99
C LEU A 114 -4.16 -3.62 9.81
N ASP A 115 -3.29 -3.57 8.80
CA ASP A 115 -2.43 -4.70 8.45
C ASP A 115 -1.22 -4.26 7.63
N VAL A 116 -0.20 -5.10 7.58
CA VAL A 116 0.96 -4.95 6.71
C VAL A 116 1.37 -6.31 6.14
N VAL A 117 1.62 -6.37 4.84
CA VAL A 117 1.98 -7.62 4.15
C VAL A 117 3.22 -7.46 3.27
N GLN A 118 3.98 -8.53 3.16
CA GLN A 118 5.01 -8.72 2.13
C GLN A 118 4.51 -9.78 1.16
N MET A 119 4.07 -9.35 -0.02
CA MET A 119 3.43 -10.23 -1.01
C MET A 119 4.39 -11.27 -1.58
N GLU A 120 5.64 -10.89 -1.78
CA GLU A 120 6.66 -11.74 -2.39
C GLU A 120 7.94 -11.72 -1.55
N LYS A 121 8.39 -12.90 -1.11
CA LYS A 121 9.53 -13.04 -0.19
C LYS A 121 10.88 -12.68 -0.82
N LYS A 122 10.97 -12.62 -2.14
CA LYS A 122 12.16 -12.16 -2.88
C LYS A 122 12.10 -10.70 -3.29
N ILE A 123 11.09 -9.97 -2.82
CA ILE A 123 10.98 -8.52 -3.02
C ILE A 123 10.85 -7.85 -1.65
N GLU A 124 11.78 -7.00 -1.30
CA GLU A 124 11.65 -6.11 -0.15
C GLU A 124 10.68 -4.98 -0.53
N TRP A 125 9.41 -5.25 -0.28
CA TRP A 125 8.27 -4.40 -0.58
C TRP A 125 7.13 -4.77 0.35
N PHE A 126 6.62 -3.78 1.08
CA PHE A 126 5.53 -3.94 2.03
C PHE A 126 4.32 -3.13 1.56
N THR A 127 3.13 -3.69 1.72
CA THR A 127 1.86 -2.98 1.50
C THR A 127 1.18 -2.81 2.85
N TYR A 128 0.90 -1.56 3.20
CA TYR A 128 0.25 -1.15 4.44
C TYR A 128 -1.21 -0.82 4.15
N LEU A 129 -2.11 -1.39 4.93
CA LEU A 129 -3.54 -1.12 4.86
C LEU A 129 -3.96 -0.21 6.00
N PHE A 130 -4.45 0.97 5.67
CA PHE A 130 -4.99 1.93 6.64
C PHE A 130 -6.50 2.01 6.56
N LEU A 131 -7.14 2.25 7.71
CA LEU A 131 -8.49 2.73 7.84
C LEU A 131 -8.47 4.23 8.14
N ALA A 132 -9.23 5.01 7.38
CA ALA A 132 -9.46 6.43 7.60
C ALA A 132 -10.95 6.67 7.88
N THR A 133 -11.26 7.32 9.02
CA THR A 133 -12.62 7.62 9.48
C THR A 133 -12.69 9.01 10.09
N GLY A 134 -13.85 9.40 10.63
CA GLY A 134 -14.02 10.70 11.29
C GLY A 134 -14.52 11.81 10.36
N GLY A 135 -15.21 11.41 9.29
CA GLY A 135 -15.76 12.32 8.30
C GLY A 135 -14.70 12.98 7.42
N ALA A 136 -15.09 13.38 6.24
CA ALA A 136 -14.25 14.14 5.35
C ALA A 136 -14.18 15.60 5.82
N LEU A 137 -13.09 15.97 6.48
CA LEU A 137 -12.93 17.31 7.04
C LEU A 137 -12.83 18.40 5.97
N HIS A 138 -12.20 18.08 4.83
CA HIS A 138 -12.07 18.99 3.70
C HIS A 138 -11.98 18.22 2.38
N ARG A 139 -12.61 18.80 1.35
CA ARG A 139 -12.36 18.39 -0.03
C ARG A 139 -11.59 19.50 -0.73
N ALA A 140 -10.34 19.23 -1.07
CA ALA A 140 -9.51 20.09 -1.89
C ALA A 140 -9.52 19.66 -3.37
N ALA A 141 -8.84 20.39 -4.23
CA ALA A 141 -8.54 19.90 -5.57
C ALA A 141 -7.58 18.69 -5.49
N GLN A 142 -7.78 17.73 -6.38
CA GLN A 142 -6.83 16.63 -6.58
C GLN A 142 -5.50 17.16 -7.10
N HIS A 143 -4.40 16.49 -6.74
CA HIS A 143 -3.04 16.80 -7.21
C HIS A 143 -2.43 15.54 -7.84
N LEU A 144 -2.93 15.20 -9.04
CA LEU A 144 -2.56 13.98 -9.74
C LEU A 144 -1.18 14.09 -10.40
N ASP A 145 -0.51 12.97 -10.52
CA ASP A 145 0.74 12.85 -11.28
C ASP A 145 0.48 13.07 -12.78
N VAL A 146 1.56 13.41 -13.51
CA VAL A 146 1.46 13.70 -14.93
C VAL A 146 0.99 12.46 -15.71
N GLY A 147 -0.16 12.58 -16.34
CA GLY A 147 -0.78 11.53 -17.15
C GLY A 147 -1.76 10.64 -16.40
N GLU A 148 -1.98 10.87 -15.12
CA GLU A 148 -3.06 10.23 -14.37
C GLU A 148 -4.39 10.93 -14.57
N ASN A 149 -5.46 10.13 -14.59
CA ASN A 149 -6.84 10.62 -14.60
C ASN A 149 -7.62 9.79 -13.59
N ILE A 150 -8.08 10.43 -12.51
CA ILE A 150 -8.75 9.79 -11.40
C ILE A 150 -10.14 10.40 -11.18
N THR A 151 -11.15 9.54 -11.15
CA THR A 151 -12.52 9.88 -10.75
C THR A 151 -12.82 9.24 -9.40
N VAL A 152 -13.30 10.02 -8.45
CA VAL A 152 -13.62 9.58 -7.08
C VAL A 152 -15.13 9.35 -6.95
N LYS A 153 -15.50 8.25 -6.32
CA LYS A 153 -16.89 7.88 -5.98
C LYS A 153 -16.93 7.11 -4.66
N SER A 154 -18.11 6.85 -4.12
CA SER A 154 -18.33 5.97 -2.97
C SER A 154 -18.99 4.67 -3.44
N ALA A 155 -18.69 3.57 -2.75
CA ALA A 155 -19.30 2.27 -2.99
C ALA A 155 -19.48 1.50 -1.68
N PRO A 156 -20.44 0.55 -1.60
CA PRO A 156 -20.68 -0.22 -0.39
C PRO A 156 -19.44 -1.00 0.07
N LEU A 157 -19.20 -1.00 1.39
CA LEU A 157 -18.01 -1.59 2.02
C LEU A 157 -17.74 -3.03 1.51
N ALA A 158 -18.71 -3.92 1.60
CA ALA A 158 -18.51 -5.32 1.22
C ALA A 158 -18.22 -5.48 -0.29
N GLU A 159 -18.85 -4.65 -1.14
CA GLU A 159 -18.60 -4.69 -2.58
C GLU A 159 -17.15 -4.35 -2.92
N VAL A 160 -16.56 -3.39 -2.21
CA VAL A 160 -15.17 -2.96 -2.42
C VAL A 160 -14.18 -3.96 -1.84
N LEU A 161 -14.38 -4.36 -0.57
CA LEU A 161 -13.41 -5.20 0.15
C LEU A 161 -13.37 -6.64 -0.36
N HIS A 162 -14.44 -7.12 -0.97
CA HIS A 162 -14.50 -8.49 -1.51
C HIS A 162 -13.97 -8.62 -2.94
N GLN A 163 -13.41 -7.55 -3.51
CA GLN A 163 -12.79 -7.61 -4.84
C GLN A 163 -11.46 -8.37 -4.81
N ASP A 164 -11.15 -9.12 -5.86
CA ASP A 164 -9.92 -9.92 -5.98
C ASP A 164 -8.64 -9.08 -5.86
N ASN A 165 -8.65 -7.85 -6.38
CA ASN A 165 -7.53 -6.92 -6.30
C ASN A 165 -7.21 -6.48 -4.86
N VAL A 166 -8.18 -6.49 -3.96
CA VAL A 166 -8.03 -6.21 -2.52
C VAL A 166 -7.71 -7.49 -1.75
N LEU A 167 -8.49 -8.55 -1.97
CA LEU A 167 -8.36 -9.83 -1.27
C LEU A 167 -7.02 -10.54 -1.54
N ARG A 168 -6.38 -10.29 -2.68
CA ARG A 168 -5.04 -10.82 -2.97
C ARG A 168 -3.98 -10.31 -2.00
N TYR A 169 -4.13 -9.10 -1.46
CA TYR A 169 -3.23 -8.53 -0.45
C TYR A 169 -3.68 -8.87 0.96
N PHE A 170 -4.98 -8.75 1.23
CA PHE A 170 -5.57 -8.86 2.56
C PHE A 170 -6.74 -9.86 2.53
N PRO A 171 -6.47 -11.19 2.46
CA PRO A 171 -7.52 -12.21 2.31
C PRO A 171 -8.56 -12.24 3.44
N TRP A 172 -8.21 -11.72 4.61
CA TRP A 172 -9.11 -11.68 5.76
C TRP A 172 -10.28 -10.69 5.57
N LEU A 173 -10.14 -9.70 4.68
CA LEU A 173 -11.20 -8.74 4.37
C LEU A 173 -12.47 -9.41 3.80
N ARG A 174 -12.39 -10.64 3.31
CA ARG A 174 -13.56 -11.43 2.88
C ARG A 174 -14.56 -11.71 4.00
N TYR A 175 -14.17 -11.55 5.26
CA TYR A 175 -15.01 -11.76 6.43
C TYR A 175 -15.50 -10.46 7.06
N VAL A 176 -15.20 -9.33 6.45
CA VAL A 176 -15.63 -8.00 6.88
C VAL A 176 -16.99 -7.71 6.27
N GLU A 177 -17.99 -7.53 7.13
CA GLU A 177 -19.37 -7.22 6.75
C GLU A 177 -19.74 -5.78 7.12
N SER A 178 -19.04 -5.20 8.11
CA SER A 178 -19.29 -3.87 8.64
C SER A 178 -18.00 -3.15 9.03
N ALA A 179 -18.08 -1.85 9.29
CA ALA A 179 -16.94 -1.04 9.72
C ALA A 179 -16.35 -1.49 11.06
N GLU A 180 -17.16 -2.06 11.95
CA GLU A 180 -16.76 -2.59 13.26
C GLU A 180 -15.83 -3.79 13.15
N ASP A 181 -15.88 -4.54 12.05
CA ASP A 181 -15.01 -5.69 11.77
C ASP A 181 -13.59 -5.26 11.36
N LEU A 182 -13.41 -3.98 10.98
CA LEU A 182 -12.13 -3.42 10.57
C LEU A 182 -11.24 -3.13 11.78
N THR A 183 -10.64 -4.18 12.33
CA THR A 183 -9.76 -4.12 13.48
C THR A 183 -8.30 -4.42 13.09
N PRO A 184 -7.31 -3.81 13.77
CA PRO A 184 -5.90 -4.12 13.54
C PRO A 184 -5.61 -5.61 13.68
N ARG A 185 -4.79 -6.13 12.78
CA ARG A 185 -4.30 -7.51 12.82
C ARG A 185 -2.96 -7.58 13.55
N ASP A 186 -2.61 -8.77 14.01
CA ASP A 186 -1.27 -9.08 14.53
C ASP A 186 -0.33 -9.34 13.34
N PHE A 187 0.53 -8.38 13.02
CA PHE A 187 1.49 -8.42 11.93
C PHE A 187 2.95 -8.44 12.39
#